data_a0d37e936a33d47f965241558e03160a
#
_entry.id   a0d37e936a33d47f965241558e03160a
#
_cell.length_a   1.000
_cell.length_b   1.000
_cell.length_c   1.000
_cell.angle_alpha   90.00
_cell.angle_beta   90.00
_cell.angle_gamma   90.00
#
_symmetry.space_group_name_H-M   'P 1'
#
loop_
_entity.id
_entity.type
_entity.pdbx_description
1 polymer ?
#
loop_
_entity_poly.entity_id
_entity_poly.type
_entity_poly.pdbx_seq_one_letter_code
_entity_poly.pdbx_strand_id
1 'polypeptide(L)'
;VSTALESQVKYEINSQTKHMALDPNILAVLYMRGHIGKETYEKEMAKHGYSEENSENIIKALEFYPSGNDFITMAVRDVFNPEIVKSARLDDNFPEEIVPLAAKAGMPEEVLRWYWRAHWQLPSPQMGYEMLQRGIITVDELRGLLRAADWAPGWIDKLIAISYHPLTRVDARRMWETGVLTDEEYVEAMMDIGYDERNARRYLAWVKVDSTA
;
A
#
# COMPACT_ATOMS: atom_id res chain seq x y z
N VAL A 1 33.39 -43.63 -21.73
CA VAL A 1 33.68 -44.62 -20.64
C VAL A 1 34.54 -43.97 -19.55
N SER A 2 35.53 -43.12 -19.93
CA SER A 2 36.44 -42.45 -18.99
C SER A 2 35.67 -41.51 -18.00
N THR A 3 34.77 -40.67 -18.51
CA THR A 3 34.04 -39.65 -17.73
C THR A 3 33.12 -40.24 -16.66
N ALA A 4 32.48 -41.38 -16.93
CA ALA A 4 31.61 -42.04 -15.96
C ALA A 4 32.41 -42.70 -14.80
N LEU A 5 33.56 -43.27 -15.11
CA LEU A 5 34.48 -43.84 -14.12
C LEU A 5 35.09 -42.75 -13.23
N GLU A 6 35.49 -41.63 -13.79
CA GLU A 6 35.99 -40.46 -13.06
C GLU A 6 34.94 -39.91 -12.10
N SER A 7 33.68 -39.82 -12.54
CA SER A 7 32.58 -39.40 -11.68
C SER A 7 32.34 -40.37 -10.52
N GLN A 8 32.36 -41.69 -10.76
CA GLN A 8 32.18 -42.70 -9.72
C GLN A 8 33.30 -42.65 -8.69
N VAL A 9 34.55 -42.57 -9.13
CA VAL A 9 35.72 -42.47 -8.24
C VAL A 9 35.66 -41.18 -7.40
N LYS A 10 35.25 -40.06 -8.01
CA LYS A 10 35.06 -38.79 -7.30
C LYS A 10 33.97 -38.91 -6.23
N TYR A 11 32.83 -39.55 -6.54
CA TYR A 11 31.76 -39.78 -5.57
C TYR A 11 32.24 -40.64 -4.39
N GLU A 12 33.01 -41.71 -4.66
CA GLU A 12 33.54 -42.61 -3.63
C GLU A 12 34.55 -41.89 -2.72
N ILE A 13 35.48 -41.13 -3.28
CA ILE A 13 36.42 -40.31 -2.54
C ILE A 13 35.66 -39.28 -1.67
N ASN A 14 34.68 -38.56 -2.24
CA ASN A 14 33.90 -37.60 -1.51
C ASN A 14 33.10 -38.20 -0.36
N SER A 15 32.53 -39.41 -0.53
CA SER A 15 31.80 -40.12 0.52
C SER A 15 32.66 -40.55 1.69
N GLN A 16 33.91 -40.88 1.42
CA GLN A 16 34.89 -41.29 2.45
C GLN A 16 35.54 -40.12 3.14
N THR A 17 35.92 -39.07 2.40
CA THR A 17 36.68 -37.92 2.94
C THR A 17 35.79 -36.80 3.49
N LYS A 18 34.53 -36.67 2.99
CA LYS A 18 33.55 -35.63 3.40
C LYS A 18 34.17 -34.23 3.44
N HIS A 19 35.01 -33.91 2.46
CA HIS A 19 35.81 -32.71 2.43
C HIS A 19 35.12 -31.50 1.73
N MET A 20 33.91 -31.72 1.20
CA MET A 20 33.18 -30.64 0.53
C MET A 20 32.73 -29.57 1.53
N ALA A 21 33.24 -28.39 1.35
CA ALA A 21 32.78 -27.23 2.12
C ALA A 21 31.42 -26.73 1.59
N LEU A 22 30.61 -26.15 2.46
CA LEU A 22 29.37 -25.51 2.06
C LEU A 22 29.65 -24.25 1.26
N ASP A 23 28.78 -23.95 0.31
CA ASP A 23 28.89 -22.70 -0.45
C ASP A 23 28.80 -21.47 0.47
N PRO A 24 29.60 -20.40 0.23
CA PRO A 24 29.60 -19.19 1.03
C PRO A 24 28.23 -18.55 1.24
N ASN A 25 27.35 -18.58 0.23
CA ASN A 25 26.00 -18.03 0.38
C ASN A 25 25.14 -18.92 1.30
N ILE A 26 25.32 -20.23 1.24
CA ILE A 26 24.63 -21.16 2.17
C ILE A 26 25.11 -20.93 3.59
N LEU A 27 26.41 -20.75 3.81
CA LEU A 27 26.98 -20.43 5.12
C LEU A 27 26.39 -19.11 5.67
N ALA A 28 26.31 -18.09 4.83
CA ALA A 28 25.71 -16.81 5.19
C ALA A 28 24.24 -16.96 5.60
N VAL A 29 23.43 -17.69 4.82
CA VAL A 29 22.03 -17.96 5.16
C VAL A 29 21.89 -18.77 6.46
N LEU A 30 22.73 -19.76 6.69
CA LEU A 30 22.73 -20.53 7.95
C LEU A 30 23.07 -19.65 9.15
N TYR A 31 24.02 -18.73 9.00
CA TYR A 31 24.36 -17.75 10.04
C TYR A 31 23.19 -16.79 10.30
N MET A 32 22.65 -16.15 9.26
CA MET A 32 21.50 -15.24 9.39
C MET A 32 20.29 -15.90 10.07
N ARG A 33 20.04 -17.17 9.78
CA ARG A 33 18.95 -17.94 10.39
C ARG A 33 19.27 -18.46 11.80
N GLY A 34 20.49 -18.23 12.29
CA GLY A 34 20.93 -18.66 13.61
C GLY A 34 21.21 -20.15 13.75
N HIS A 35 21.41 -20.88 12.63
CA HIS A 35 21.77 -22.30 12.64
C HIS A 35 23.26 -22.52 12.97
N ILE A 36 24.11 -21.54 12.65
CA ILE A 36 25.53 -21.52 13.03
C ILE A 36 25.86 -20.19 13.69
N GLY A 37 26.82 -20.20 14.62
CA GLY A 37 27.30 -18.98 15.27
C GLY A 37 28.30 -18.21 14.40
N LYS A 38 28.59 -16.95 14.80
CA LYS A 38 29.53 -16.05 14.12
C LYS A 38 30.92 -16.68 13.93
N GLU A 39 31.46 -17.24 14.98
CA GLU A 39 32.80 -17.89 14.95
C GLU A 39 32.86 -19.04 13.92
N THR A 40 31.81 -19.87 13.87
CA THR A 40 31.74 -20.96 12.89
C THR A 40 31.64 -20.40 11.47
N TYR A 41 30.79 -19.37 11.27
CA TYR A 41 30.65 -18.71 9.98
C TYR A 41 31.97 -18.13 9.49
N GLU A 42 32.66 -17.32 10.29
CA GLU A 42 33.94 -16.70 9.94
C GLU A 42 35.02 -17.75 9.64
N LYS A 43 35.09 -18.82 10.45
CA LYS A 43 36.04 -19.91 10.24
C LYS A 43 35.81 -20.64 8.92
N GLU A 44 34.56 -20.93 8.58
CA GLU A 44 34.24 -21.60 7.31
C GLU A 44 34.48 -20.66 6.12
N MET A 45 34.12 -19.37 6.23
CA MET A 45 34.39 -18.36 5.19
C MET A 45 35.89 -18.16 4.93
N ALA A 46 36.70 -18.19 5.99
CA ALA A 46 38.18 -18.11 5.86
C ALA A 46 38.76 -19.29 5.07
N LYS A 47 38.18 -20.49 5.16
CA LYS A 47 38.58 -21.68 4.33
C LYS A 47 38.31 -21.45 2.84
N HIS A 48 37.34 -20.62 2.50
CA HIS A 48 37.07 -20.18 1.12
C HIS A 48 37.93 -18.98 0.69
N GLY A 49 38.77 -18.43 1.57
CA GLY A 49 39.64 -17.30 1.30
C GLY A 49 38.98 -15.93 1.46
N TYR A 50 37.77 -15.85 2.07
CA TYR A 50 37.09 -14.60 2.36
C TYR A 50 37.68 -13.94 3.60
N SER A 51 37.91 -12.61 3.53
CA SER A 51 38.21 -11.77 4.70
C SER A 51 36.92 -11.58 5.54
N GLU A 52 37.09 -11.12 6.78
CA GLU A 52 35.97 -10.77 7.66
C GLU A 52 35.06 -9.72 6.98
N GLU A 53 35.64 -8.66 6.39
CA GLU A 53 34.93 -7.60 5.67
C GLU A 53 34.10 -8.18 4.50
N ASN A 54 34.67 -9.05 3.68
CA ASN A 54 33.96 -9.67 2.56
C ASN A 54 32.87 -10.62 3.04
N SER A 55 33.07 -11.30 4.14
CA SER A 55 32.07 -12.16 4.78
C SER A 55 30.86 -11.34 5.26
N GLU A 56 31.10 -10.18 5.87
CA GLU A 56 30.03 -9.25 6.26
C GLU A 56 29.32 -8.64 5.04
N ASN A 57 30.06 -8.33 3.96
CA ASN A 57 29.46 -7.82 2.73
C ASN A 57 28.52 -8.83 2.06
N ILE A 58 28.81 -10.12 2.17
CA ILE A 58 27.89 -11.19 1.69
C ILE A 58 26.59 -11.17 2.51
N ILE A 59 26.68 -11.02 3.83
CA ILE A 59 25.46 -10.90 4.68
C ILE A 59 24.63 -9.68 4.25
N LYS A 60 25.26 -8.52 4.09
CA LYS A 60 24.58 -7.28 3.65
C LYS A 60 23.95 -7.44 2.26
N ALA A 61 24.61 -8.16 1.34
CA ALA A 61 24.06 -8.42 0.01
C ALA A 61 22.86 -9.37 0.01
N LEU A 62 22.70 -10.18 1.05
CA LEU A 62 21.56 -11.06 1.24
C LEU A 62 20.42 -10.44 2.05
N GLU A 63 20.61 -9.25 2.59
CA GLU A 63 19.53 -8.53 3.28
C GLU A 63 18.37 -8.28 2.33
N PHE A 64 17.17 -8.43 2.87
CA PHE A 64 15.95 -8.16 2.13
C PHE A 64 15.82 -6.65 1.84
N TYR A 65 15.58 -6.33 0.59
CA TYR A 65 15.34 -4.95 0.14
C TYR A 65 13.98 -4.86 -0.56
N PRO A 66 13.11 -3.89 -0.23
CA PRO A 66 11.82 -3.74 -0.87
C PRO A 66 11.92 -3.53 -2.38
N SER A 67 10.95 -4.01 -3.12
CA SER A 67 10.86 -3.75 -4.55
C SER A 67 10.48 -2.30 -4.85
N GLY A 68 10.68 -1.86 -6.10
CA GLY A 68 10.26 -0.51 -6.52
C GLY A 68 8.76 -0.25 -6.29
N ASN A 69 7.91 -1.26 -6.50
CA ASN A 69 6.47 -1.15 -6.24
C ASN A 69 6.15 -1.04 -4.75
N ASP A 70 6.90 -1.74 -3.88
CA ASP A 70 6.73 -1.59 -2.43
C ASP A 70 7.06 -0.17 -1.99
N PHE A 71 8.16 0.41 -2.48
CA PHE A 71 8.51 1.79 -2.18
C PHE A 71 7.46 2.79 -2.66
N ILE A 72 6.89 2.59 -3.86
CA ILE A 72 5.79 3.44 -4.35
C ILE A 72 4.59 3.34 -3.42
N THR A 73 4.17 2.13 -3.06
CA THR A 73 3.05 1.91 -2.13
C THR A 73 3.30 2.55 -0.76
N MET A 74 4.52 2.38 -0.23
CA MET A 74 4.93 2.96 1.05
C MET A 74 4.92 4.50 1.00
N ALA A 75 5.42 5.08 -0.11
CA ALA A 75 5.43 6.54 -0.30
C ALA A 75 4.01 7.11 -0.43
N VAL A 76 3.13 6.47 -1.22
CA VAL A 76 1.72 6.86 -1.37
C VAL A 76 0.98 6.85 -0.02
N ARG A 77 1.31 5.89 0.83
CA ARG A 77 0.73 5.73 2.18
C ARG A 77 1.43 6.56 3.26
N ASP A 78 2.34 7.43 2.88
CA ASP A 78 3.09 8.33 3.79
C ASP A 78 3.83 7.60 4.93
N VAL A 79 4.25 6.35 4.76
CA VAL A 79 4.91 5.57 5.83
C VAL A 79 6.25 6.16 6.28
N PHE A 80 6.84 7.02 5.46
CA PHE A 80 8.08 7.73 5.75
C PHE A 80 7.88 9.11 6.39
N ASN A 81 6.63 9.59 6.51
CA ASN A 81 6.31 10.88 7.10
C ASN A 81 6.00 10.72 8.61
N PRO A 82 6.88 11.19 9.52
CA PRO A 82 6.70 10.99 10.96
C PRO A 82 5.42 11.61 11.52
N GLU A 83 4.95 12.72 10.94
CA GLU A 83 3.73 13.40 11.38
C GLU A 83 2.49 12.57 11.02
N ILE A 84 2.43 12.03 9.82
CA ILE A 84 1.35 11.15 9.37
C ILE A 84 1.40 9.82 10.14
N VAL A 85 2.57 9.22 10.29
CA VAL A 85 2.75 7.97 11.08
C VAL A 85 2.19 8.14 12.48
N LYS A 86 2.47 9.27 13.14
CA LYS A 86 2.00 9.57 14.48
C LYS A 86 0.49 9.86 14.53
N SER A 87 0.00 10.74 13.64
CA SER A 87 -1.41 11.15 13.65
C SER A 87 -2.36 10.03 13.25
N ALA A 88 -1.97 9.20 12.27
CA ALA A 88 -2.71 8.03 11.82
C ALA A 88 -2.42 6.77 12.65
N ARG A 89 -1.53 6.86 13.66
CA ARG A 89 -1.19 5.76 14.59
C ARG A 89 -0.71 4.50 13.88
N LEU A 90 0.08 4.63 12.81
CA LEU A 90 0.48 3.53 11.94
C LEU A 90 1.44 2.53 12.61
N ASP A 91 2.11 2.93 13.70
CA ASP A 91 2.98 2.05 14.51
C ASP A 91 2.23 1.30 15.62
N ASP A 92 0.94 1.60 15.83
CA ASP A 92 0.18 0.96 16.89
C ASP A 92 0.08 -0.56 16.70
N ASN A 93 0.10 -1.28 17.83
CA ASN A 93 -0.01 -2.74 17.86
C ASN A 93 1.05 -3.48 17.04
N PHE A 94 2.21 -2.85 16.78
CA PHE A 94 3.30 -3.53 16.09
C PHE A 94 3.73 -4.78 16.89
N PRO A 95 3.73 -5.96 16.30
CA PRO A 95 4.05 -7.21 17.01
C PRO A 95 5.56 -7.40 17.11
N GLU A 96 6.17 -6.93 18.20
CA GLU A 96 7.63 -7.00 18.40
C GLU A 96 8.19 -8.44 18.31
N GLU A 97 7.37 -9.45 18.58
CA GLU A 97 7.74 -10.86 18.48
C GLU A 97 8.10 -11.33 17.07
N ILE A 98 7.70 -10.61 16.02
CA ILE A 98 8.07 -10.97 14.64
C ILE A 98 9.43 -10.42 14.21
N VAL A 99 10.00 -9.46 14.92
CA VAL A 99 11.31 -8.86 14.58
C VAL A 99 12.41 -9.92 14.47
N PRO A 100 12.63 -10.82 15.44
CA PRO A 100 13.64 -11.85 15.31
C PRO A 100 13.35 -12.86 14.20
N LEU A 101 12.10 -13.05 13.81
CA LEU A 101 11.72 -13.93 12.69
C LEU A 101 12.02 -13.26 11.35
N ALA A 102 11.74 -11.97 11.22
CA ALA A 102 12.07 -11.17 10.04
C ALA A 102 13.58 -11.09 9.82
N ALA A 103 14.35 -10.89 10.90
CA ALA A 103 15.81 -10.89 10.85
C ALA A 103 16.38 -12.21 10.28
N LYS A 104 15.79 -13.36 10.63
CA LYS A 104 16.17 -14.67 10.05
C LYS A 104 15.89 -14.81 8.56
N ALA A 105 14.96 -13.99 8.05
CA ALA A 105 14.67 -13.88 6.62
C ALA A 105 15.52 -12.79 5.93
N GLY A 106 16.44 -12.15 6.67
CA GLY A 106 17.28 -11.06 6.19
C GLY A 106 16.58 -9.71 6.17
N MET A 107 15.38 -9.59 6.74
CA MET A 107 14.64 -8.32 6.74
C MET A 107 15.02 -7.48 7.96
N PRO A 108 15.62 -6.27 7.76
CA PRO A 108 15.88 -5.32 8.83
C PRO A 108 14.58 -4.86 9.52
N GLU A 109 14.64 -4.59 10.81
CA GLU A 109 13.48 -4.13 11.60
C GLU A 109 12.84 -2.87 11.00
N GLU A 110 13.65 -1.91 10.53
CA GLU A 110 13.15 -0.69 9.91
C GLU A 110 12.26 -0.99 8.69
N VAL A 111 12.71 -1.92 7.84
CA VAL A 111 11.96 -2.35 6.65
C VAL A 111 10.67 -3.07 7.05
N LEU A 112 10.72 -3.91 8.08
CA LEU A 112 9.54 -4.57 8.62
C LEU A 112 8.51 -3.55 9.13
N ARG A 113 8.96 -2.48 9.82
CA ARG A 113 8.09 -1.38 10.27
C ARG A 113 7.49 -0.61 9.10
N TRP A 114 8.18 -0.42 7.99
CA TRP A 114 7.59 0.20 6.78
C TRP A 114 6.45 -0.64 6.22
N TYR A 115 6.63 -1.95 6.12
CA TYR A 115 5.55 -2.86 5.71
C TYR A 115 4.39 -2.83 6.70
N TRP A 116 4.67 -2.79 8.01
CA TRP A 116 3.62 -2.66 9.03
C TRP A 116 2.80 -1.38 8.85
N ARG A 117 3.45 -0.24 8.67
CA ARG A 117 2.76 1.04 8.42
C ARG A 117 1.94 1.01 7.14
N ALA A 118 2.41 0.30 6.11
CA ALA A 118 1.75 0.23 4.82
C ALA A 118 0.59 -0.78 4.76
N HIS A 119 0.49 -1.74 5.70
CA HIS A 119 -0.47 -2.84 5.61
C HIS A 119 -1.91 -2.45 6.00
N TRP A 120 -2.08 -1.36 6.75
CA TRP A 120 -3.38 -0.94 7.27
C TRP A 120 -4.41 -0.77 6.17
N GLN A 121 -5.62 -1.27 6.42
CA GLN A 121 -6.72 -1.06 5.50
C GLN A 121 -7.26 0.36 5.64
N LEU A 122 -7.34 1.06 4.52
CA LEU A 122 -7.94 2.40 4.47
C LEU A 122 -9.45 2.30 4.28
N PRO A 123 -10.23 3.26 4.81
CA PRO A 123 -11.62 3.42 4.42
C PRO A 123 -11.78 3.55 2.90
N SER A 124 -12.85 2.99 2.36
CA SER A 124 -13.16 3.23 0.94
C SER A 124 -13.52 4.70 0.69
N PRO A 125 -13.41 5.21 -0.54
CA PRO A 125 -13.87 6.56 -0.88
C PRO A 125 -15.31 6.82 -0.44
N GLN A 126 -16.21 5.86 -0.61
CA GLN A 126 -17.61 5.98 -0.19
C GLN A 126 -17.74 6.15 1.33
N MET A 127 -16.97 5.40 2.12
CA MET A 127 -16.94 5.59 3.58
C MET A 127 -16.36 6.97 3.94
N GLY A 128 -15.36 7.44 3.18
CA GLY A 128 -14.81 8.79 3.32
C GLY A 128 -15.87 9.88 3.08
N TYR A 129 -16.69 9.73 2.03
CA TYR A 129 -17.81 10.64 1.74
C TYR A 129 -18.85 10.67 2.87
N GLU A 130 -19.22 9.50 3.38
CA GLU A 130 -20.14 9.42 4.52
C GLU A 130 -19.58 10.09 5.78
N MET A 131 -18.28 9.91 6.06
CA MET A 131 -17.62 10.59 7.19
C MET A 131 -17.60 12.10 6.99
N LEU A 132 -17.32 12.58 5.78
CA LEU A 132 -17.38 14.02 5.46
C LEU A 132 -18.78 14.57 5.65
N GLN A 133 -19.80 13.93 5.08
CA GLN A 133 -21.20 14.35 5.15
C GLN A 133 -21.72 14.43 6.59
N ARG A 134 -21.23 13.55 7.46
CA ARG A 134 -21.56 13.52 8.90
C ARG A 134 -20.68 14.44 9.75
N GLY A 135 -19.77 15.19 9.14
CA GLY A 135 -18.84 16.07 9.84
C GLY A 135 -17.81 15.36 10.72
N ILE A 136 -17.54 14.07 10.47
CA ILE A 136 -16.56 13.27 11.20
C ILE A 136 -15.14 13.60 10.74
N ILE A 137 -14.97 13.87 9.44
CA ILE A 137 -13.71 14.31 8.83
C ILE A 137 -13.92 15.61 8.05
N THR A 138 -12.83 16.34 7.88
CA THR A 138 -12.78 17.56 7.04
C THR A 138 -12.54 17.21 5.57
N VAL A 139 -12.69 18.18 4.69
CA VAL A 139 -12.35 18.06 3.25
C VAL A 139 -10.88 17.72 3.07
N ASP A 140 -9.98 18.29 3.88
CA ASP A 140 -8.54 18.03 3.78
C ASP A 140 -8.19 16.61 4.24
N GLU A 141 -8.87 16.09 5.26
CA GLU A 141 -8.71 14.68 5.68
C GLU A 141 -9.26 13.73 4.60
N LEU A 142 -10.39 14.03 3.95
CA LEU A 142 -10.86 13.25 2.81
C LEU A 142 -9.86 13.29 1.64
N ARG A 143 -9.27 14.45 1.36
CA ARG A 143 -8.21 14.60 0.36
C ARG A 143 -7.01 13.71 0.67
N GLY A 144 -6.56 13.70 1.93
CA GLY A 144 -5.49 12.83 2.42
C GLY A 144 -5.84 11.35 2.25
N LEU A 145 -7.07 10.94 2.59
CA LEU A 145 -7.56 9.57 2.42
C LEU A 145 -7.53 9.14 0.95
N LEU A 146 -8.05 9.98 0.03
CA LEU A 146 -8.06 9.68 -1.40
C LEU A 146 -6.65 9.58 -1.97
N ARG A 147 -5.72 10.44 -1.52
CA ARG A 147 -4.31 10.36 -1.90
C ARG A 147 -3.68 9.05 -1.41
N ALA A 148 -3.88 8.69 -0.13
CA ALA A 148 -3.36 7.46 0.44
C ALA A 148 -3.98 6.19 -0.17
N ALA A 149 -5.18 6.30 -0.76
CA ALA A 149 -5.84 5.27 -1.56
C ALA A 149 -5.38 5.23 -3.04
N ASP A 150 -4.30 5.98 -3.36
CA ASP A 150 -3.63 6.01 -4.68
C ASP A 150 -4.47 6.59 -5.82
N TRP A 151 -5.36 7.55 -5.50
CA TRP A 151 -6.06 8.29 -6.55
C TRP A 151 -5.15 9.35 -7.17
N ALA A 152 -5.10 9.38 -8.51
CA ALA A 152 -4.32 10.37 -9.23
C ALA A 152 -4.78 11.81 -8.86
N PRO A 153 -3.83 12.76 -8.60
CA PRO A 153 -4.17 14.09 -8.07
C PRO A 153 -5.23 14.84 -8.87
N GLY A 154 -5.24 14.72 -10.19
CA GLY A 154 -6.22 15.36 -11.06
C GLY A 154 -7.67 14.88 -10.89
N TRP A 155 -7.90 13.79 -10.18
CA TRP A 155 -9.24 13.26 -9.89
C TRP A 155 -9.74 13.60 -8.49
N ILE A 156 -8.85 13.90 -7.55
CA ILE A 156 -9.20 14.05 -6.12
C ILE A 156 -10.24 15.13 -5.93
N ASP A 157 -10.05 16.35 -6.49
CA ASP A 157 -11.00 17.44 -6.35
C ASP A 157 -12.37 17.14 -7.00
N LYS A 158 -12.37 16.39 -8.09
CA LYS A 158 -13.60 15.95 -8.76
C LYS A 158 -14.36 14.92 -7.91
N LEU A 159 -13.63 14.01 -7.26
CA LEU A 159 -14.21 13.03 -6.34
C LEU A 159 -14.79 13.72 -5.09
N ILE A 160 -14.10 14.75 -4.58
CA ILE A 160 -14.61 15.56 -3.48
C ILE A 160 -15.88 16.31 -3.90
N ALA A 161 -15.90 16.88 -5.11
CA ALA A 161 -17.07 17.60 -5.61
C ALA A 161 -18.34 16.73 -5.68
N ILE A 162 -18.21 15.45 -6.02
CA ILE A 162 -19.35 14.51 -6.08
C ILE A 162 -19.64 13.81 -4.75
N SER A 163 -18.95 14.17 -3.67
CA SER A 163 -19.15 13.53 -2.35
C SER A 163 -20.49 13.91 -1.70
N TYR A 164 -21.09 15.02 -2.08
CA TYR A 164 -22.39 15.45 -1.57
C TYR A 164 -23.53 14.98 -2.46
N HIS A 165 -24.65 14.65 -1.83
CA HIS A 165 -25.86 14.26 -2.57
C HIS A 165 -26.52 15.49 -3.18
N PRO A 166 -26.87 15.47 -4.47
CA PRO A 166 -27.70 16.50 -5.07
C PRO A 166 -29.12 16.45 -4.50
N LEU A 167 -29.89 17.51 -4.70
CA LEU A 167 -31.32 17.52 -4.40
C LEU A 167 -32.02 16.38 -5.17
N THR A 168 -33.01 15.72 -4.53
CA THR A 168 -33.83 14.78 -5.29
C THR A 168 -34.74 15.52 -6.27
N ARG A 169 -35.15 14.87 -7.34
CA ARG A 169 -36.10 15.43 -8.29
C ARG A 169 -37.38 15.95 -7.60
N VAL A 170 -37.86 15.24 -6.59
CA VAL A 170 -39.06 15.62 -5.85
C VAL A 170 -38.82 16.87 -5.00
N ASP A 171 -37.71 16.94 -4.33
CA ASP A 171 -37.38 18.08 -3.50
C ASP A 171 -37.10 19.31 -4.35
N ALA A 172 -36.34 19.19 -5.44
CA ALA A 172 -36.11 20.26 -6.40
C ALA A 172 -37.43 20.84 -6.95
N ARG A 173 -38.38 19.94 -7.32
CA ARG A 173 -39.71 20.37 -7.77
C ARG A 173 -40.48 21.14 -6.67
N ARG A 174 -40.54 20.60 -5.46
CA ARG A 174 -41.23 21.26 -4.33
C ARG A 174 -40.62 22.60 -3.97
N MET A 175 -39.30 22.69 -3.96
CA MET A 175 -38.60 23.93 -3.69
C MET A 175 -38.83 24.98 -4.77
N TRP A 176 -38.93 24.58 -6.04
CA TRP A 176 -39.28 25.45 -7.14
C TRP A 176 -40.78 25.91 -7.03
N GLU A 177 -41.72 25.03 -6.79
CA GLU A 177 -43.15 25.31 -6.61
C GLU A 177 -43.42 26.31 -5.46
N THR A 178 -42.57 26.29 -4.42
CA THR A 178 -42.65 27.20 -3.27
C THR A 178 -41.82 28.49 -3.44
N GLY A 179 -41.18 28.68 -4.58
CA GLY A 179 -40.38 29.85 -4.90
C GLY A 179 -39.02 29.91 -4.20
N VAL A 180 -38.54 28.79 -3.62
CA VAL A 180 -37.21 28.65 -3.03
C VAL A 180 -36.13 28.55 -4.11
N LEU A 181 -36.44 27.86 -5.22
CA LEU A 181 -35.58 27.78 -6.40
C LEU A 181 -36.14 28.59 -7.54
N THR A 182 -35.29 29.32 -8.23
CA THR A 182 -35.59 29.95 -9.53
C THR A 182 -35.68 28.87 -10.63
N ASP A 183 -36.11 29.27 -11.83
CA ASP A 183 -36.16 28.41 -13.00
C ASP A 183 -34.76 27.83 -13.35
N GLU A 184 -33.74 28.66 -13.31
CA GLU A 184 -32.36 28.30 -13.60
C GLU A 184 -31.80 27.35 -12.55
N GLU A 185 -31.99 27.65 -11.27
CA GLU A 185 -31.54 26.75 -10.17
C GLU A 185 -32.27 25.40 -10.21
N TYR A 186 -33.53 25.35 -10.63
CA TYR A 186 -34.23 24.09 -10.86
C TYR A 186 -33.62 23.30 -12.02
N VAL A 187 -33.26 23.96 -13.12
CA VAL A 187 -32.59 23.29 -14.25
C VAL A 187 -31.23 22.76 -13.81
N GLU A 188 -30.43 23.53 -13.05
CA GLU A 188 -29.15 23.10 -12.49
C GLU A 188 -29.35 21.87 -11.58
N ALA A 189 -30.32 21.91 -10.65
CA ALA A 189 -30.60 20.78 -9.77
C ALA A 189 -31.00 19.52 -10.55
N MET A 190 -31.71 19.66 -11.67
CA MET A 190 -32.04 18.54 -12.56
C MET A 190 -30.79 18.01 -13.28
N MET A 191 -29.87 18.87 -13.68
CA MET A 191 -28.60 18.47 -14.29
C MET A 191 -27.69 17.74 -13.29
N ASP A 192 -27.66 18.16 -12.04
CA ASP A 192 -26.89 17.53 -10.97
C ASP A 192 -27.31 16.07 -10.71
N ILE A 193 -28.57 15.73 -10.92
CA ILE A 193 -29.07 14.35 -10.82
C ILE A 193 -28.99 13.56 -12.13
N GLY A 194 -28.36 14.14 -13.17
CA GLY A 194 -27.98 13.42 -14.38
C GLY A 194 -28.85 13.70 -15.62
N TYR A 195 -29.74 14.69 -15.61
CA TYR A 195 -30.40 15.14 -16.85
C TYR A 195 -29.45 16.04 -17.66
N ASP A 196 -29.49 15.91 -19.00
CA ASP A 196 -28.88 16.94 -19.84
C ASP A 196 -29.73 18.25 -19.81
N GLU A 197 -29.13 19.37 -20.12
CA GLU A 197 -29.79 20.69 -20.07
C GLU A 197 -31.09 20.71 -20.86
N ARG A 198 -31.13 20.11 -22.05
CA ARG A 198 -32.33 20.08 -22.92
C ARG A 198 -33.48 19.36 -22.21
N ASN A 199 -33.22 18.24 -21.55
CA ASN A 199 -34.23 17.46 -20.85
C ASN A 199 -34.59 18.12 -19.52
N ALA A 200 -33.65 18.72 -18.81
CA ALA A 200 -33.91 19.51 -17.60
C ALA A 200 -34.88 20.70 -17.90
N ARG A 201 -34.65 21.44 -18.98
CA ARG A 201 -35.53 22.54 -19.44
C ARG A 201 -36.91 22.04 -19.89
N ARG A 202 -37.00 20.89 -20.56
CA ARG A 202 -38.29 20.26 -20.91
C ARG A 202 -39.07 19.86 -19.65
N TYR A 203 -38.37 19.34 -18.66
CA TYR A 203 -38.98 18.95 -17.41
C TYR A 203 -39.53 20.17 -16.66
N LEU A 204 -38.79 21.25 -16.61
CA LEU A 204 -39.28 22.54 -16.06
C LEU A 204 -40.55 23.03 -16.81
N ALA A 205 -40.52 23.01 -18.15
CA ALA A 205 -41.66 23.42 -18.94
C ALA A 205 -42.91 22.58 -18.63
N TRP A 206 -42.76 21.29 -18.48
CA TRP A 206 -43.85 20.36 -18.09
C TRP A 206 -44.38 20.65 -16.69
N VAL A 207 -43.51 20.84 -15.70
CA VAL A 207 -43.91 21.15 -14.32
C VAL A 207 -44.65 22.49 -14.23
N LYS A 208 -44.29 23.52 -15.02
CA LYS A 208 -45.01 24.78 -15.09
C LYS A 208 -46.45 24.62 -15.53
N VAL A 209 -46.71 23.74 -16.48
CA VAL A 209 -48.09 23.45 -16.94
C VAL A 209 -48.87 22.66 -15.90
N ASP A 210 -48.26 21.65 -15.28
CA ASP A 210 -48.88 20.79 -14.28
C ASP A 210 -49.20 21.53 -12.98
N SER A 211 -48.42 22.53 -12.59
CA SER A 211 -48.65 23.34 -11.40
C SER A 211 -49.73 24.46 -11.58
N THR A 212 -50.15 24.69 -12.82
CA THR A 212 -51.22 25.67 -13.14
C THR A 212 -52.58 25.04 -13.44
N ALA A 213 -52.64 23.70 -13.49
CA ALA A 213 -53.86 22.93 -13.72
C ALA A 213 -54.53 22.49 -12.40
#